data_309a3fb8d156fff5c21d4ff26fdd4a11
#
_entry.id   309a3fb8d156fff5c21d4ff26fdd4a11
#
_cell.length_a   1.000
_cell.length_b   1.000
_cell.length_c   1.000
_cell.angle_alpha   90.00
_cell.angle_beta   90.00
_cell.angle_gamma   90.00
#
_symmetry.space_group_name_H-M   'P 1'
#
loop_
_entity.id
_entity.type
_entity.pdbx_description
1 polymer ?
#
loop_
_entity_poly.entity_id
_entity_poly.type
_entity_poly.pdbx_seq_one_letter_code
_entity_poly.pdbx_strand_id
1 'polypeptide(L)'
;MPEDAILVADGGDFVGTASYILRPRSPLSWLDPGAYGTLGVGGGFAIGAASVFPDRPIFIIYGDGSCGYSIVELDTLRRFGFNKVTALIGNDAKWNQILRAQEQLLGSPVANILATSNYEKIAEAFDSTGFVLENPENDDSVFENAFEGLKQLFLG
;
A
#
# COMPACT_ATOMS: atom_id res chain seq x y z
N MET A 1 -10.81 4.76 -9.22
CA MET A 1 -10.25 3.40 -9.12
C MET A 1 -11.04 2.49 -10.04
N PRO A 2 -10.38 1.61 -10.83
CA PRO A 2 -11.06 0.67 -11.73
C PRO A 2 -12.06 -0.24 -11.00
N GLU A 3 -13.13 -0.64 -11.69
CA GLU A 3 -14.19 -1.45 -11.08
C GLU A 3 -13.76 -2.89 -10.77
N ASP A 4 -12.83 -3.41 -11.53
CA ASP A 4 -12.27 -4.75 -11.39
C ASP A 4 -11.02 -4.81 -10.49
N ALA A 5 -10.63 -3.70 -9.86
CA ALA A 5 -9.46 -3.64 -9.00
C ALA A 5 -9.53 -4.63 -7.82
N ILE A 6 -8.39 -5.20 -7.49
CA ILE A 6 -8.19 -5.98 -6.26
C ILE A 6 -7.50 -5.08 -5.24
N LEU A 7 -8.03 -5.03 -4.04
CA LEU A 7 -7.50 -4.28 -2.92
C LEU A 7 -6.80 -5.22 -1.96
N VAL A 8 -5.57 -4.94 -1.64
CA VAL A 8 -4.78 -5.63 -0.63
C VAL A 8 -4.54 -4.67 0.53
N ALA A 9 -4.91 -5.04 1.72
CA ALA A 9 -4.86 -4.19 2.89
C ALA A 9 -3.83 -4.75 3.89
N ASP A 10 -2.81 -3.98 4.20
CA ASP A 10 -1.73 -4.38 5.11
C ASP A 10 -1.30 -3.20 5.99
N GLY A 11 -1.77 -3.18 7.20
CA GLY A 11 -1.45 -2.13 8.15
C GLY A 11 -2.51 -1.93 9.21
N GLY A 12 -2.35 -0.85 9.97
CA GLY A 12 -3.24 -0.50 11.06
C GLY A 12 -4.14 0.68 10.70
N ASP A 13 -3.71 1.87 11.10
CA ASP A 13 -4.53 3.09 11.11
C ASP A 13 -4.91 3.59 9.71
N PHE A 14 -3.95 3.67 8.82
CA PHE A 14 -4.17 4.09 7.44
C PHE A 14 -5.11 3.13 6.71
N VAL A 15 -4.90 1.82 6.87
CA VAL A 15 -5.77 0.79 6.30
C VAL A 15 -7.17 0.84 6.92
N GLY A 16 -7.26 1.02 8.23
CA GLY A 16 -8.53 1.19 8.92
C GLY A 16 -9.33 2.36 8.34
N THR A 17 -8.69 3.51 8.16
CA THR A 17 -9.32 4.69 7.53
C THR A 17 -9.70 4.42 6.07
N ALA A 18 -8.82 3.80 5.30
CA ALA A 18 -9.08 3.45 3.91
C ALA A 18 -10.30 2.51 3.77
N SER A 19 -10.51 1.60 4.71
CA SER A 19 -11.65 0.66 4.69
C SER A 19 -13.02 1.34 4.79
N TYR A 20 -13.09 2.53 5.37
CA TYR A 20 -14.34 3.32 5.41
C TYR A 20 -14.66 4.01 4.08
N ILE A 21 -13.65 4.22 3.25
CA ILE A 21 -13.75 5.01 2.01
C ILE A 21 -13.80 4.09 0.78
N LEU A 22 -12.90 3.11 0.73
CA LEU A 22 -12.77 2.20 -0.40
C LEU A 22 -13.93 1.20 -0.44
N ARG A 23 -14.36 0.88 -1.65
CA ARG A 23 -15.46 -0.05 -1.89
C ARG A 23 -15.03 -1.12 -2.88
N PRO A 24 -14.76 -2.36 -2.41
CA PRO A 24 -14.55 -3.50 -3.31
C PRO A 24 -15.80 -3.68 -4.18
N ARG A 25 -15.60 -3.89 -5.49
CA ARG A 25 -16.69 -3.94 -6.47
C ARG A 25 -17.09 -5.36 -6.86
N SER A 26 -16.30 -6.35 -6.44
CA SER A 26 -16.55 -7.76 -6.76
C SER A 26 -16.23 -8.67 -5.56
N PRO A 27 -16.80 -9.88 -5.50
CA PRO A 27 -16.39 -10.87 -4.51
C PRO A 27 -14.88 -11.15 -4.61
N LEU A 28 -14.24 -11.38 -3.46
CA LEU A 28 -12.81 -11.67 -3.34
C LEU A 28 -11.88 -10.58 -3.89
N SER A 29 -12.36 -9.34 -3.98
CA SER A 29 -11.54 -8.19 -4.38
C SER A 29 -11.03 -7.34 -3.21
N TRP A 30 -11.17 -7.84 -1.99
CA TRP A 30 -10.53 -7.33 -0.77
C TRP A 30 -9.77 -8.45 -0.08
N LEU A 31 -8.46 -8.28 0.07
CA LEU A 31 -7.55 -9.23 0.72
C LEU A 31 -6.91 -8.54 1.93
N ASP A 32 -7.04 -9.14 3.09
CA ASP A 32 -6.42 -8.67 4.33
C ASP A 32 -6.01 -9.87 5.22
N PRO A 33 -5.22 -9.67 6.27
CA PRO A 33 -4.78 -10.75 7.14
C PRO A 33 -5.88 -11.33 8.03
N GLY A 34 -7.11 -10.81 7.96
CA GLY A 34 -8.24 -11.27 8.74
C GLY A 34 -8.04 -11.12 10.25
N ALA A 35 -8.61 -12.03 11.01
CA ALA A 35 -8.65 -11.98 12.48
C ALA A 35 -7.28 -12.02 13.17
N TYR A 36 -6.26 -12.53 12.49
CA TYR A 36 -4.90 -12.60 13.05
C TYR A 36 -4.16 -11.26 12.98
N GLY A 37 -4.57 -10.32 12.11
CA GLY A 37 -3.98 -9.00 12.00
C GLY A 37 -2.49 -9.01 11.67
N THR A 38 -2.00 -10.02 10.96
CA THR A 38 -0.59 -10.18 10.62
C THR A 38 -0.14 -9.07 9.69
N LEU A 39 0.89 -8.32 10.07
CA LEU A 39 1.51 -7.31 9.22
C LEU A 39 2.55 -7.94 8.28
N GLY A 40 2.79 -7.29 7.13
CA GLY A 40 3.79 -7.70 6.15
C GLY A 40 3.30 -8.71 5.13
N VAL A 41 1.99 -8.95 5.04
CA VAL A 41 1.39 -9.89 4.09
C VAL A 41 1.11 -9.26 2.71
N GLY A 42 1.09 -7.93 2.63
CA GLY A 42 0.60 -7.19 1.46
C GLY A 42 1.33 -7.52 0.18
N GLY A 43 2.66 -7.56 0.20
CA GLY A 43 3.47 -7.94 -0.96
C GLY A 43 3.16 -9.36 -1.44
N GLY A 44 3.11 -10.33 -0.52
CA GLY A 44 2.78 -11.71 -0.85
C GLY A 44 1.37 -11.89 -1.39
N PHE A 45 0.38 -11.19 -0.81
CA PHE A 45 -1.00 -11.22 -1.30
C PHE A 45 -1.11 -10.61 -2.70
N ALA A 46 -0.39 -9.50 -2.96
CA ALA A 46 -0.35 -8.89 -4.28
C ALA A 46 0.28 -9.79 -5.33
N ILE A 47 1.38 -10.48 -5.00
CA ILE A 47 2.01 -11.48 -5.88
C ILE A 47 1.03 -12.62 -6.17
N GLY A 48 0.36 -13.14 -5.15
CA GLY A 48 -0.64 -14.19 -5.32
C GLY A 48 -1.80 -13.75 -6.22
N ALA A 49 -2.34 -12.55 -5.98
CA ALA A 49 -3.41 -11.97 -6.80
C ALA A 49 -2.97 -11.75 -8.25
N ALA A 50 -1.77 -11.18 -8.47
CA ALA A 50 -1.22 -10.94 -9.81
C ALA A 50 -0.96 -12.25 -10.58
N SER A 51 -0.56 -13.31 -9.88
CA SER A 51 -0.35 -14.62 -10.49
C SER A 51 -1.64 -15.24 -11.02
N VAL A 52 -2.77 -14.97 -10.38
CA VAL A 52 -4.09 -15.51 -10.78
C VAL A 52 -4.80 -14.56 -11.75
N PHE A 53 -4.63 -13.26 -11.56
CA PHE A 53 -5.32 -12.20 -12.30
C PHE A 53 -4.32 -11.19 -12.87
N PRO A 54 -3.45 -11.56 -13.81
CA PRO A 54 -2.35 -10.71 -14.28
C PRO A 54 -2.82 -9.42 -14.96
N ASP A 55 -4.05 -9.41 -15.46
CA ASP A 55 -4.62 -8.26 -16.16
C ASP A 55 -5.42 -7.31 -15.27
N ARG A 56 -5.72 -7.69 -14.03
CA ARG A 56 -6.47 -6.85 -13.11
C ARG A 56 -5.56 -5.88 -12.36
N PRO A 57 -5.97 -4.63 -12.17
CA PRO A 57 -5.28 -3.69 -11.31
C PRO A 57 -5.28 -4.16 -9.86
N ILE A 58 -4.13 -4.08 -9.20
CA ILE A 58 -3.99 -4.44 -7.78
C ILE A 58 -3.47 -3.22 -7.03
N PHE A 59 -4.16 -2.83 -5.97
CA PHE A 59 -3.76 -1.75 -5.10
C PHE A 59 -3.42 -2.31 -3.72
N ILE A 60 -2.19 -2.08 -3.27
CA ILE A 60 -1.79 -2.41 -1.91
C ILE A 60 -1.92 -1.15 -1.07
N ILE A 61 -2.70 -1.21 -0.01
CA ILE A 61 -2.86 -0.14 0.96
C ILE A 61 -1.97 -0.49 2.15
N TYR A 62 -0.88 0.24 2.33
CA TYR A 62 0.10 0.00 3.37
C TYR A 62 0.11 1.09 4.45
N GLY A 63 0.25 0.69 5.71
CA GLY A 63 0.96 1.54 6.66
C GLY A 63 2.48 1.46 6.40
N ASP A 64 3.23 2.48 6.78
CA ASP A 64 4.69 2.50 6.59
C ASP A 64 5.39 1.36 7.33
N GLY A 65 5.02 1.11 8.58
CA GLY A 65 5.58 0.01 9.35
C GLY A 65 5.30 -1.36 8.73
N SER A 66 4.09 -1.61 8.23
CA SER A 66 3.76 -2.88 7.57
C SER A 66 4.45 -3.02 6.21
N CYS A 67 4.56 -1.92 5.46
CA CYS A 67 5.31 -1.88 4.21
C CYS A 67 6.76 -2.33 4.42
N GLY A 68 7.39 -1.88 5.51
CA GLY A 68 8.78 -2.23 5.84
C GLY A 68 9.03 -3.73 5.97
N TYR A 69 8.02 -4.55 6.26
CA TYR A 69 8.18 -6.01 6.33
C TYR A 69 8.25 -6.68 4.95
N SER A 70 7.62 -6.12 3.92
CA SER A 70 7.49 -6.77 2.62
C SER A 70 7.82 -5.87 1.42
N ILE A 71 8.45 -4.72 1.64
CA ILE A 71 8.82 -3.79 0.56
C ILE A 71 9.72 -4.45 -0.52
N VAL A 72 10.53 -5.42 -0.13
CA VAL A 72 11.40 -6.17 -1.05
C VAL A 72 10.62 -7.00 -2.08
N GLU A 73 9.34 -7.24 -1.87
CA GLU A 73 8.48 -7.94 -2.83
C GLU A 73 8.20 -7.10 -4.10
N LEU A 74 8.54 -5.81 -4.09
CA LEU A 74 8.57 -5.00 -5.31
C LEU A 74 9.56 -5.60 -6.35
N ASP A 75 10.71 -6.12 -5.90
CA ASP A 75 11.63 -6.85 -6.78
C ASP A 75 10.97 -8.12 -7.35
N THR A 76 10.24 -8.86 -6.53
CA THR A 76 9.53 -10.05 -6.99
C THR A 76 8.47 -9.70 -8.03
N LEU A 77 7.64 -8.68 -7.78
CA LEU A 77 6.63 -8.20 -8.73
C LEU A 77 7.26 -7.83 -10.07
N ARG A 78 8.37 -7.10 -10.03
CA ARG A 78 9.13 -6.71 -11.23
C ARG A 78 9.68 -7.92 -11.99
N ARG A 79 10.37 -8.83 -11.29
CA ARG A 79 10.97 -10.03 -11.92
C ARG A 79 9.96 -10.92 -12.64
N PHE A 80 8.73 -10.96 -12.15
CA PHE A 80 7.65 -11.72 -12.78
C PHE A 80 6.83 -10.91 -13.78
N GLY A 81 7.15 -9.62 -13.98
CA GLY A 81 6.43 -8.75 -14.92
C GLY A 81 5.02 -8.38 -14.49
N PHE A 82 4.75 -8.36 -13.18
CA PHE A 82 3.44 -7.98 -12.63
C PHE A 82 3.31 -6.45 -12.57
N ASN A 83 3.10 -5.84 -13.73
CA ASN A 83 3.17 -4.38 -13.91
C ASN A 83 1.89 -3.62 -13.49
N LYS A 84 0.84 -4.31 -13.05
CA LYS A 84 -0.45 -3.70 -12.69
C LYS A 84 -0.65 -3.62 -11.17
N VAL A 85 0.43 -3.50 -10.42
CA VAL A 85 0.41 -3.39 -8.96
C VAL A 85 0.85 -1.99 -8.54
N THR A 86 0.05 -1.32 -7.72
CA THR A 86 0.34 -0.01 -7.15
C THR A 86 0.29 -0.09 -5.64
N ALA A 87 1.34 0.37 -4.96
CA ALA A 87 1.36 0.51 -3.51
C ALA A 87 1.05 1.96 -3.10
N LEU A 88 0.08 2.13 -2.20
CA LEU A 88 -0.25 3.37 -1.52
C LEU A 88 0.23 3.26 -0.08
N ILE A 89 1.17 4.10 0.31
CA ILE A 89 1.82 4.01 1.63
C ILE A 89 1.47 5.25 2.45
N GLY A 90 0.76 5.04 3.57
CA GLY A 90 0.56 6.08 4.58
C GLY A 90 1.81 6.16 5.45
N ASN A 91 2.67 7.16 5.17
CA ASN A 91 3.99 7.31 5.78
C ASN A 91 3.95 8.40 6.87
N ASP A 92 3.60 8.02 8.10
CA ASP A 92 3.58 8.91 9.27
C ASP A 92 4.71 8.61 10.29
N ALA A 93 5.59 7.69 9.95
CA ALA A 93 6.73 7.24 10.77
C ALA A 93 6.32 6.74 12.16
N LYS A 94 5.20 6.03 12.26
CA LYS A 94 4.66 5.57 13.55
C LYS A 94 3.84 4.29 13.41
N TRP A 95 3.82 3.51 14.49
CA TRP A 95 2.78 2.52 14.74
C TRP A 95 1.54 3.21 15.33
N ASN A 96 0.91 4.10 14.56
CA ASN A 96 -0.02 5.10 15.06
C ASN A 96 -1.29 4.50 15.69
N GLN A 97 -1.78 3.38 15.19
CA GLN A 97 -2.91 2.67 15.79
C GLN A 97 -2.60 2.26 17.25
N ILE A 98 -1.38 1.82 17.52
CA ILE A 98 -0.94 1.40 18.86
C ILE A 98 -0.56 2.62 19.69
N LEU A 99 0.14 3.59 19.11
CA LEU A 99 0.63 4.79 19.76
C LEU A 99 -0.49 5.54 20.50
N ARG A 100 -1.64 5.75 19.85
CA ARG A 100 -2.76 6.50 20.45
C ARG A 100 -3.25 5.89 21.76
N ALA A 101 -3.43 4.58 21.80
CA ALA A 101 -3.87 3.89 23.03
C ALA A 101 -2.73 3.85 24.07
N GLN A 102 -1.52 3.61 23.63
CA GLN A 102 -0.36 3.53 24.52
C GLN A 102 -0.05 4.85 25.22
N GLU A 103 -0.08 5.98 24.52
CA GLU A 103 0.10 7.30 25.11
C GLU A 103 -0.98 7.63 26.16
N GLN A 104 -2.23 7.27 25.87
CA GLN A 104 -3.32 7.48 26.83
C GLN A 104 -3.18 6.64 28.10
N LEU A 105 -2.73 5.38 27.96
CA LEU A 105 -2.64 4.45 29.07
C LEU A 105 -1.33 4.52 29.84
N LEU A 106 -0.21 4.74 29.14
CA LEU A 106 1.14 4.63 29.70
C LEU A 106 1.91 5.97 29.67
N GLY A 107 1.40 7.00 28.99
CA GLY A 107 2.05 8.30 28.87
C GLY A 107 3.39 8.27 28.13
N SER A 108 3.63 7.25 27.27
CA SER A 108 4.92 7.05 26.62
C SER A 108 4.76 6.49 25.21
N PRO A 109 5.49 7.05 24.19
CA PRO A 109 5.48 6.56 22.83
C PRO A 109 6.50 5.43 22.59
N VAL A 110 7.06 4.81 23.62
CA VAL A 110 8.15 3.84 23.51
C VAL A 110 7.82 2.74 22.49
N ALA A 111 8.76 2.45 21.59
CA ALA A 111 8.68 1.47 20.53
C ALA A 111 7.64 1.76 19.43
N ASN A 112 6.96 2.91 19.44
CA ASN A 112 5.95 3.26 18.44
C ASN A 112 6.41 4.31 17.42
N ILE A 113 7.57 4.90 17.61
CA ILE A 113 8.13 5.86 16.67
C ILE A 113 9.08 5.14 15.72
N LEU A 114 8.85 5.32 14.43
CA LEU A 114 9.67 4.82 13.34
C LEU A 114 10.54 5.95 12.76
N ALA A 115 11.46 5.62 11.87
CA ALA A 115 12.17 6.59 11.05
C ALA A 115 11.37 6.85 9.76
N THR A 116 11.33 8.10 9.32
CA THR A 116 10.79 8.44 8.00
C THR A 116 11.63 7.78 6.91
N SER A 117 10.99 7.09 6.00
CA SER A 117 11.64 6.40 4.86
C SER A 117 11.13 6.98 3.54
N ASN A 118 12.04 7.06 2.56
CA ASN A 118 11.74 7.50 1.21
C ASN A 118 11.32 6.29 0.35
N TYR A 119 10.09 5.86 0.50
CA TYR A 119 9.58 4.65 -0.18
C TYR A 119 9.56 4.79 -1.70
N GLU A 120 9.38 6.02 -2.23
CA GLU A 120 9.49 6.33 -3.63
C GLU A 120 10.87 5.98 -4.21
N LYS A 121 11.95 6.25 -3.45
CA LYS A 121 13.32 5.91 -3.85
C LYS A 121 13.60 4.41 -3.78
N ILE A 122 12.95 3.71 -2.87
CA ILE A 122 13.04 2.25 -2.81
C ILE A 122 12.37 1.65 -4.04
N ALA A 123 11.21 2.16 -4.43
CA ALA A 123 10.54 1.74 -5.67
C ALA A 123 11.43 1.99 -6.90
N GLU A 124 12.03 3.18 -7.00
CA GLU A 124 12.97 3.53 -8.08
C GLU A 124 14.20 2.61 -8.11
N ALA A 125 14.73 2.22 -6.95
CA ALA A 125 15.85 1.28 -6.86
C ALA A 125 15.51 -0.12 -7.41
N PHE A 126 14.24 -0.47 -7.44
CA PHE A 126 13.73 -1.70 -8.08
C PHE A 126 13.19 -1.44 -9.50
N ASP A 127 13.61 -0.36 -10.17
CA ASP A 127 13.15 0.07 -11.49
C ASP A 127 11.62 0.21 -11.61
N SER A 128 10.96 0.57 -10.53
CA SER A 128 9.55 0.95 -10.48
C SER A 128 9.42 2.48 -10.42
N THR A 129 8.23 3.01 -10.59
CA THR A 129 8.01 4.45 -10.49
C THR A 129 7.54 4.82 -9.09
N GLY A 130 8.23 5.78 -8.47
CA GLY A 130 7.89 6.33 -7.17
C GLY A 130 7.27 7.72 -7.27
N PHE A 131 6.25 8.00 -6.46
CA PHE A 131 5.61 9.32 -6.32
C PHE A 131 5.51 9.69 -4.85
N VAL A 132 5.61 10.99 -4.56
CA VAL A 132 5.35 11.54 -3.23
C VAL A 132 4.17 12.50 -3.31
N LEU A 133 3.21 12.33 -2.41
CA LEU A 133 2.07 13.21 -2.25
C LEU A 133 2.19 13.89 -0.87
N GLU A 134 2.71 15.11 -0.83
CA GLU A 134 2.90 15.87 0.41
C GLU A 134 1.65 16.61 0.84
N ASN A 135 0.86 17.08 -0.11
CA ASN A 135 -0.31 17.90 0.16
C ASN A 135 -1.52 17.46 -0.69
N PRO A 136 -2.32 16.51 -0.18
CA PRO A 136 -3.43 15.91 -0.95
C PRO A 136 -4.48 16.91 -1.44
N GLU A 137 -4.62 18.06 -0.76
CA GLU A 137 -5.63 19.07 -1.13
C GLU A 137 -5.25 19.90 -2.36
N ASN A 138 -3.96 19.91 -2.74
CA ASN A 138 -3.44 20.75 -3.81
C ASN A 138 -2.75 19.98 -4.94
N ASP A 139 -2.74 18.65 -4.87
CA ASP A 139 -1.86 17.86 -5.74
C ASP A 139 -2.60 16.73 -6.48
N ASP A 140 -3.73 17.11 -7.08
CA ASP A 140 -4.47 16.20 -7.99
C ASP A 140 -3.58 15.66 -9.11
N SER A 141 -2.55 16.43 -9.52
CA SER A 141 -1.62 16.06 -10.57
C SER A 141 -0.78 14.82 -10.23
N VAL A 142 -0.42 14.60 -8.96
CA VAL A 142 0.32 13.40 -8.54
C VAL A 142 -0.54 12.16 -8.67
N PHE A 143 -1.80 12.25 -8.29
CA PHE A 143 -2.75 11.15 -8.49
C PHE A 143 -3.00 10.90 -9.96
N GLU A 144 -3.20 11.95 -10.75
CA GLU A 144 -3.38 11.84 -12.20
C GLU A 144 -2.17 11.19 -12.86
N ASN A 145 -0.95 11.62 -12.54
CA ASN A 145 0.28 11.04 -13.07
C ASN A 145 0.48 9.58 -12.65
N ALA A 146 0.20 9.26 -11.38
CA ALA A 146 0.26 7.87 -10.91
C ALA A 146 -0.78 6.99 -11.64
N PHE A 147 -1.99 7.51 -11.86
CA PHE A 147 -3.05 6.81 -12.60
C PHE A 147 -2.83 6.83 -14.11
N GLU A 148 -2.23 7.88 -14.70
CA GLU A 148 -1.84 7.92 -16.11
C GLU A 148 -0.71 6.94 -16.41
N GLY A 149 0.29 6.83 -15.53
CA GLY A 149 1.30 5.78 -15.61
C GLY A 149 0.67 4.39 -15.64
N LEU A 150 -0.33 4.15 -14.80
CA LEU A 150 -1.14 2.92 -14.85
C LEU A 150 -1.90 2.78 -16.18
N LYS A 151 -2.53 3.85 -16.69
CA LYS A 151 -3.26 3.81 -17.97
C LYS A 151 -2.34 3.54 -19.16
N GLN A 152 -1.13 4.11 -19.20
CA GLN A 152 -0.14 3.81 -20.25
C GLN A 152 0.27 2.34 -20.24
N LEU A 153 0.35 1.71 -19.07
CA LEU A 153 0.54 0.27 -18.92
C LEU A 153 -0.69 -0.54 -19.38
N PHE A 154 -1.88 0.08 -19.44
CA PHE A 154 -3.12 -0.57 -19.90
C PHE A 154 -3.38 -0.45 -21.41
N LEU A 155 -2.72 0.48 -22.10
CA LEU A 155 -2.94 0.78 -23.53
C LEU A 155 -1.82 0.26 -24.43
N GLY A 156 -0.77 -0.28 -23.91
CA GLY A 156 0.35 -0.93 -24.61
C GLY A 156 0.19 -2.42 -24.59
#